data_233ce28425f9c9ba40afc313a581bc02
#
_entry.id   233ce28425f9c9ba40afc313a581bc02
#
_cell.length_a   1.000
_cell.length_b   1.000
_cell.length_c   1.000
_cell.angle_alpha   90.00
_cell.angle_beta   90.00
_cell.angle_gamma   90.00
#
_symmetry.space_group_name_H-M   'P 1'
#
loop_
_entity.id
_entity.type
_entity.pdbx_description
1 polymer ?
#
loop_
_entity_poly.entity_id
_entity_poly.type
_entity_poly.pdbx_seq_one_letter_code
_entity_poly.pdbx_strand_id
1 'polypeptide(L)'
;MIGQSFNIMPRTMKLISKIFMLCAAVTVCSCGEMFNFETEQPKPDGLYLSHHEIDLHVGDTITFGTELIPDTVRASYYWLVKGDEEAVELAGRKLRAMKPGRALVVVQAQTLNMDNTENVVSDSCYVNVFEWQECEPGEFLYETVLYSSLTVDGVQMTDSLGNTRLVAVVDGEVRANAEMRREKGIPYLQMRIKGSWPGEEATIECYVPEMYERFVLGTLILDGETHGTLSDLKRYRGVSRNYGK
;
A
#
# COMPACT_ATOMS: atom_id res chain seq x y z
N MET A 1 97.65 24.44 -7.56
CA MET A 1 97.32 23.50 -6.50
C MET A 1 96.01 22.84 -6.89
N ILE A 2 96.07 21.55 -7.09
CA ILE A 2 95.06 20.70 -7.68
C ILE A 2 94.15 20.19 -6.55
N GLY A 3 92.85 20.42 -6.69
CA GLY A 3 91.86 19.83 -5.79
C GLY A 3 90.98 18.83 -6.53
N GLN A 4 91.22 17.55 -6.30
CA GLN A 4 90.42 16.46 -6.85
C GLN A 4 89.09 16.36 -6.09
N SER A 5 87.99 16.44 -6.82
CA SER A 5 86.66 16.17 -6.34
C SER A 5 86.37 14.64 -6.41
N PHE A 6 86.27 13.97 -5.28
CA PHE A 6 85.85 12.58 -5.18
C PHE A 6 84.32 12.49 -5.30
N ASN A 7 83.85 11.89 -6.37
CA ASN A 7 82.43 11.62 -6.58
C ASN A 7 82.13 10.28 -5.97
N ILE A 8 81.63 10.25 -4.70
CA ILE A 8 81.19 9.07 -4.06
C ILE A 8 79.62 8.98 -4.23
N MET A 9 79.24 8.26 -5.23
CA MET A 9 77.82 7.91 -5.39
C MET A 9 77.47 6.83 -4.37
N PRO A 10 76.54 7.05 -3.44
CA PRO A 10 76.24 6.06 -2.40
C PRO A 10 75.59 4.83 -3.03
N ARG A 11 76.10 3.64 -2.60
CA ARG A 11 75.61 2.31 -3.02
C ARG A 11 74.11 2.11 -2.80
N THR A 12 73.46 2.91 -1.97
CA THR A 12 72.02 2.91 -1.67
C THR A 12 71.14 3.33 -2.87
N MET A 13 71.61 4.23 -3.73
CA MET A 13 70.82 4.63 -4.92
C MET A 13 70.72 3.53 -5.98
N LYS A 14 71.71 2.64 -6.08
CA LYS A 14 71.65 1.51 -7.03
C LYS A 14 70.66 0.41 -6.56
N LEU A 15 70.48 0.27 -5.25
CA LEU A 15 69.52 -0.70 -4.68
C LEU A 15 68.10 -0.20 -4.86
N ILE A 16 67.85 1.09 -4.64
CA ILE A 16 66.51 1.72 -4.81
C ILE A 16 66.05 1.65 -6.26
N SER A 17 66.96 1.91 -7.24
CA SER A 17 66.65 1.81 -8.65
C SER A 17 66.27 0.38 -9.08
N LYS A 18 66.93 -0.66 -8.51
CA LYS A 18 66.58 -2.05 -8.82
C LYS A 18 65.26 -2.50 -8.16
N ILE A 19 64.93 -1.97 -7.00
CA ILE A 19 63.64 -2.25 -6.33
C ILE A 19 62.50 -1.56 -7.07
N PHE A 20 62.72 -0.32 -7.58
CA PHE A 20 61.71 0.37 -8.36
C PHE A 20 61.45 -0.30 -9.72
N MET A 21 62.46 -0.86 -10.36
CA MET A 21 62.34 -1.59 -11.62
C MET A 21 61.62 -2.96 -11.39
N LEU A 22 61.84 -3.59 -10.24
CA LEU A 22 61.17 -4.85 -9.90
C LEU A 22 59.70 -4.61 -9.56
N CYS A 23 59.36 -3.52 -8.86
CA CYS A 23 57.99 -3.14 -8.57
C CYS A 23 57.23 -2.72 -9.85
N ALA A 24 57.87 -2.06 -10.78
CA ALA A 24 57.25 -1.68 -12.06
C ALA A 24 56.96 -2.90 -12.94
N ALA A 25 57.81 -3.95 -12.88
CA ALA A 25 57.58 -5.20 -13.62
C ALA A 25 56.46 -6.05 -13.04
N VAL A 26 56.22 -6.00 -11.72
CA VAL A 26 55.12 -6.74 -11.05
C VAL A 26 53.78 -6.03 -11.30
N THR A 27 53.76 -4.72 -11.40
CA THR A 27 52.53 -3.96 -11.69
C THR A 27 52.05 -4.09 -13.15
N VAL A 28 52.93 -4.39 -14.08
CA VAL A 28 52.54 -4.56 -15.50
C VAL A 28 52.03 -5.99 -15.79
N CYS A 29 52.48 -7.01 -15.04
CA CYS A 29 51.94 -8.38 -15.20
C CYS A 29 50.62 -8.61 -14.46
N SER A 30 50.19 -7.71 -13.55
CA SER A 30 48.93 -7.82 -12.83
C SER A 30 47.75 -7.15 -13.51
N CYS A 31 47.96 -6.45 -14.62
CA CYS A 31 46.90 -5.74 -15.33
C CYS A 31 46.26 -6.51 -16.50
N GLY A 32 46.64 -7.80 -16.70
CA GLY A 32 46.14 -8.58 -17.82
C GLY A 32 44.95 -9.52 -17.49
N GLU A 33 44.70 -9.79 -16.20
CA GLU A 33 43.64 -10.71 -15.83
C GLU A 33 42.72 -10.16 -14.71
N MET A 34 42.83 -8.90 -14.37
CA MET A 34 41.87 -8.29 -13.46
C MET A 34 40.81 -7.55 -14.26
N PHE A 35 39.62 -7.99 -14.05
CA PHE A 35 38.34 -7.38 -14.48
C PHE A 35 37.77 -7.82 -15.83
N ASN A 36 37.67 -9.13 -16.07
CA ASN A 36 36.50 -9.66 -16.72
C ASN A 36 35.52 -10.16 -15.64
N PHE A 37 35.19 -9.34 -14.67
CA PHE A 37 33.91 -9.44 -14.00
C PHE A 37 32.89 -8.79 -14.94
N GLU A 38 32.54 -9.44 -16.02
CA GLU A 38 31.20 -9.39 -16.56
C GLU A 38 30.30 -10.04 -15.49
N THR A 39 30.12 -9.37 -14.36
CA THR A 39 28.96 -9.60 -13.54
C THR A 39 27.80 -9.09 -14.38
N GLU A 40 27.19 -9.98 -15.16
CA GLU A 40 25.87 -9.72 -15.70
C GLU A 40 25.06 -9.15 -14.53
N GLN A 41 24.62 -7.90 -14.67
CA GLN A 41 23.73 -7.36 -13.62
C GLN A 41 22.52 -8.27 -13.59
N PRO A 42 22.14 -8.79 -12.42
CA PRO A 42 20.99 -9.67 -12.34
C PRO A 42 19.80 -8.95 -12.94
N LYS A 43 19.10 -9.65 -13.84
CA LYS A 43 17.87 -9.13 -14.45
C LYS A 43 16.77 -9.16 -13.40
N PRO A 44 15.85 -8.18 -13.40
CA PRO A 44 14.67 -8.27 -12.56
C PRO A 44 13.76 -9.41 -13.07
N ASP A 45 13.41 -10.33 -12.18
CA ASP A 45 12.50 -11.43 -12.48
C ASP A 45 11.05 -11.05 -12.23
N GLY A 46 10.80 -10.12 -11.30
CA GLY A 46 9.47 -9.64 -10.97
C GLY A 46 9.49 -8.38 -10.14
N LEU A 47 8.38 -7.65 -10.20
CA LEU A 47 8.07 -6.49 -9.37
C LEU A 47 6.70 -6.74 -8.74
N TYR A 48 6.58 -6.53 -7.44
CA TYR A 48 5.36 -6.77 -6.69
C TYR A 48 4.97 -5.54 -5.87
N LEU A 49 3.70 -5.16 -5.96
CA LEU A 49 3.09 -4.16 -5.10
C LEU A 49 2.55 -4.82 -3.82
N SER A 50 2.53 -4.04 -2.75
CA SER A 50 1.92 -4.48 -1.48
C SER A 50 0.43 -4.79 -1.59
N HIS A 51 -0.25 -4.22 -2.60
CA HIS A 51 -1.67 -4.39 -2.83
C HIS A 51 -1.96 -4.42 -4.32
N HIS A 52 -2.94 -5.23 -4.76
CA HIS A 52 -3.39 -5.31 -6.15
C HIS A 52 -4.80 -4.72 -6.37
N GLU A 53 -5.56 -4.58 -5.31
CA GLU A 53 -6.85 -3.88 -5.30
C GLU A 53 -7.11 -3.29 -3.92
N ILE A 54 -7.51 -2.02 -3.88
CA ILE A 54 -7.83 -1.29 -2.65
C ILE A 54 -9.07 -0.43 -2.83
N ASP A 55 -9.78 -0.20 -1.73
CA ASP A 55 -10.84 0.78 -1.63
C ASP A 55 -10.39 1.91 -0.71
N LEU A 56 -10.53 3.15 -1.15
CA LEU A 56 -10.19 4.34 -0.40
C LEU A 56 -11.39 5.27 -0.28
N HIS A 57 -11.63 5.79 0.90
CA HIS A 57 -12.55 6.91 1.05
C HIS A 57 -11.87 8.20 0.57
N VAL A 58 -12.63 9.12 0.00
CA VAL A 58 -12.12 10.45 -0.40
C VAL A 58 -11.35 11.11 0.76
N GLY A 59 -10.15 11.57 0.47
CA GLY A 59 -9.22 12.16 1.43
C GLY A 59 -8.20 11.19 2.01
N ASP A 60 -8.42 9.88 1.91
CA ASP A 60 -7.48 8.87 2.38
C ASP A 60 -6.17 8.89 1.61
N THR A 61 -5.12 8.40 2.25
CA THR A 61 -3.78 8.30 1.64
C THR A 61 -3.18 6.93 1.91
N ILE A 62 -2.47 6.41 0.90
CA ILE A 62 -1.67 5.19 1.01
C ILE A 62 -0.26 5.43 0.50
N THR A 63 0.70 4.70 1.04
CA THR A 63 2.06 4.61 0.48
C THR A 63 2.30 3.17 0.05
N PHE A 64 2.45 2.95 -1.25
CA PHE A 64 2.68 1.61 -1.79
C PHE A 64 4.05 1.07 -1.37
N GLY A 65 4.09 -0.17 -0.88
CA GLY A 65 5.28 -0.98 -0.81
C GLY A 65 5.57 -1.59 -2.18
N THR A 66 6.86 -1.71 -2.52
CA THR A 66 7.32 -2.38 -3.74
C THR A 66 8.41 -3.37 -3.38
N GLU A 67 8.34 -4.56 -3.94
CA GLU A 67 9.36 -5.59 -3.83
C GLU A 67 9.84 -5.95 -5.23
N LEU A 68 11.15 -5.84 -5.48
CA LEU A 68 11.80 -6.22 -6.73
C LEU A 68 12.58 -7.52 -6.50
N ILE A 69 12.44 -8.47 -7.40
CA ILE A 69 13.14 -9.75 -7.32
C ILE A 69 14.11 -9.87 -8.49
N PRO A 70 15.40 -10.20 -8.22
CA PRO A 70 16.03 -10.22 -6.91
C PRO A 70 16.23 -8.79 -6.35
N ASP A 71 16.26 -8.64 -5.02
CA ASP A 71 16.39 -7.37 -4.30
C ASP A 71 17.74 -6.66 -4.51
N THR A 72 18.73 -7.41 -5.01
CA THR A 72 20.06 -6.90 -5.37
C THR A 72 20.08 -6.04 -6.63
N VAL A 73 19.00 -6.09 -7.42
CA VAL A 73 18.87 -5.30 -8.66
C VAL A 73 18.56 -3.84 -8.34
N ARG A 74 19.34 -2.93 -8.92
CA ARG A 74 19.04 -1.49 -8.86
C ARG A 74 18.18 -1.10 -10.04
N ALA A 75 17.02 -0.50 -9.79
CA ALA A 75 16.09 -0.06 -10.81
C ALA A 75 15.63 1.38 -10.60
N SER A 76 15.26 2.03 -11.67
CA SER A 76 14.49 3.27 -11.65
C SER A 76 13.02 2.94 -11.68
N TYR A 77 12.22 3.59 -10.83
CA TYR A 77 10.79 3.33 -10.72
C TYR A 77 9.99 4.45 -11.37
N TYR A 78 9.06 4.07 -12.23
CA TYR A 78 8.11 4.96 -12.89
C TYR A 78 6.69 4.60 -12.47
N TRP A 79 5.94 5.60 -12.04
CA TRP A 79 4.58 5.46 -11.56
C TRP A 79 3.62 6.14 -12.51
N LEU A 80 2.55 5.46 -12.88
CA LEU A 80 1.54 5.92 -13.82
C LEU A 80 0.16 5.71 -13.22
N VAL A 81 -0.77 6.60 -13.54
CA VAL A 81 -2.20 6.41 -13.29
C VAL A 81 -2.87 6.22 -14.64
N LYS A 82 -3.81 5.28 -14.73
CA LYS A 82 -4.65 5.03 -15.89
C LYS A 82 -6.12 4.96 -15.46
N GLY A 83 -7.03 5.18 -16.39
CA GLY A 83 -8.47 5.19 -16.12
C GLY A 83 -8.94 6.57 -15.65
N ASP A 84 -9.65 6.63 -14.52
CA ASP A 84 -10.09 7.91 -13.94
C ASP A 84 -8.93 8.57 -13.17
N GLU A 85 -8.09 9.31 -13.91
CA GLU A 85 -6.89 9.97 -13.35
C GLU A 85 -7.24 11.05 -12.32
N GLU A 86 -8.45 11.62 -12.38
CA GLU A 86 -8.89 12.63 -11.43
C GLU A 86 -9.36 12.03 -10.09
N ALA A 87 -9.62 10.72 -10.06
CA ALA A 87 -10.00 10.03 -8.83
C ALA A 87 -8.87 10.01 -7.79
N VAL A 88 -7.61 10.10 -8.25
CA VAL A 88 -6.44 9.97 -7.39
C VAL A 88 -5.36 10.99 -7.75
N GLU A 89 -4.60 11.41 -6.74
CA GLU A 89 -3.36 12.18 -6.90
C GLU A 89 -2.18 11.29 -6.53
N LEU A 90 -1.23 11.10 -7.45
CA LEU A 90 -0.09 10.22 -7.26
C LEU A 90 1.22 11.03 -7.24
N ALA A 91 1.97 10.95 -6.13
CA ALA A 91 3.26 11.56 -5.95
C ALA A 91 4.32 10.49 -5.58
N GLY A 92 5.00 9.95 -6.60
CA GLY A 92 5.86 8.80 -6.43
C GLY A 92 5.07 7.60 -5.92
N ARG A 93 5.42 7.06 -4.73
CA ARG A 93 4.72 5.92 -4.11
C ARG A 93 3.50 6.33 -3.29
N LYS A 94 3.30 7.61 -3.03
CA LYS A 94 2.20 8.11 -2.20
C LYS A 94 1.03 8.47 -3.08
N LEU A 95 -0.12 7.90 -2.79
CA LEU A 95 -1.38 8.16 -3.45
C LEU A 95 -2.38 8.76 -2.46
N ARG A 96 -3.17 9.72 -2.94
CA ARG A 96 -4.29 10.32 -2.23
C ARG A 96 -5.56 10.14 -3.04
N ALA A 97 -6.65 9.72 -2.40
CA ALA A 97 -7.97 9.65 -2.97
C ALA A 97 -8.58 11.07 -3.05
N MET A 98 -9.02 11.48 -4.26
CA MET A 98 -9.48 12.84 -4.52
C MET A 98 -10.98 12.95 -4.72
N LYS A 99 -11.55 12.06 -5.53
CA LYS A 99 -13.00 12.00 -5.81
C LYS A 99 -13.43 10.57 -6.11
N PRO A 100 -14.72 10.23 -5.98
CA PRO A 100 -15.22 8.91 -6.35
C PRO A 100 -14.88 8.55 -7.80
N GLY A 101 -14.37 7.32 -8.00
CA GLY A 101 -13.96 6.84 -9.31
C GLY A 101 -13.09 5.60 -9.21
N ARG A 102 -12.64 5.07 -10.35
CA ARG A 102 -11.76 3.90 -10.40
C ARG A 102 -10.52 4.17 -11.23
N ALA A 103 -9.36 4.10 -10.59
CA ALA A 103 -8.06 4.25 -11.24
C ALA A 103 -7.26 2.94 -11.21
N LEU A 104 -6.32 2.80 -12.15
CA LEU A 104 -5.31 1.75 -12.16
C LEU A 104 -3.94 2.41 -11.95
N VAL A 105 -3.32 2.15 -10.82
CA VAL A 105 -1.93 2.55 -10.54
C VAL A 105 -1.01 1.49 -11.09
N VAL A 106 -0.07 1.87 -11.94
CA VAL A 106 0.94 0.99 -12.52
C VAL A 106 2.30 1.46 -12.08
N VAL A 107 3.12 0.55 -11.59
CA VAL A 107 4.54 0.78 -11.34
C VAL A 107 5.37 -0.01 -12.32
N GLN A 108 6.43 0.60 -12.83
CA GLN A 108 7.42 -0.03 -13.70
C GLN A 108 8.80 0.13 -13.06
N ALA A 109 9.55 -0.96 -12.97
CA ALA A 109 10.95 -0.93 -12.61
C ALA A 109 11.78 -1.16 -13.88
N GLN A 110 12.67 -0.21 -14.18
CA GLN A 110 13.51 -0.21 -15.35
C GLN A 110 14.97 -0.36 -14.93
N THR A 111 15.68 -1.31 -15.54
CA THR A 111 17.12 -1.50 -15.41
C THR A 111 17.78 -1.40 -16.77
N LEU A 112 19.01 -0.88 -16.80
CA LEU A 112 19.86 -0.87 -18.00
C LEU A 112 20.89 -1.98 -17.90
N ASN A 113 20.97 -2.82 -18.92
CA ASN A 113 22.05 -3.79 -19.07
C ASN A 113 23.34 -3.09 -19.55
N MET A 114 24.47 -3.81 -19.49
CA MET A 114 25.76 -3.30 -20.00
C MET A 114 25.73 -3.02 -21.50
N ASP A 115 24.88 -3.72 -22.25
CA ASP A 115 24.66 -3.52 -23.69
C ASP A 115 23.65 -2.40 -24.01
N ASN A 116 23.22 -1.62 -23.00
CA ASN A 116 22.17 -0.60 -23.05
C ASN A 116 20.79 -1.11 -23.44
N THR A 117 20.55 -2.42 -23.37
CA THR A 117 19.18 -2.94 -23.47
C THR A 117 18.43 -2.69 -22.17
N GLU A 118 17.15 -2.33 -22.30
CA GLU A 118 16.27 -2.08 -21.15
C GLU A 118 15.56 -3.36 -20.74
N ASN A 119 15.58 -3.65 -19.44
CA ASN A 119 14.66 -4.63 -18.85
C ASN A 119 13.62 -3.88 -18.05
N VAL A 120 12.37 -4.14 -18.34
CA VAL A 120 11.22 -3.53 -17.67
C VAL A 120 10.35 -4.63 -17.09
N VAL A 121 10.09 -4.55 -15.79
CA VAL A 121 9.06 -5.34 -15.11
C VAL A 121 8.03 -4.39 -14.52
N SER A 122 6.78 -4.82 -14.44
CA SER A 122 5.70 -3.96 -13.96
C SER A 122 4.71 -4.73 -13.12
N ASP A 123 4.05 -3.99 -12.22
CA ASP A 123 2.91 -4.47 -11.46
C ASP A 123 1.87 -3.35 -11.35
N SER A 124 0.65 -3.69 -10.91
CA SER A 124 -0.44 -2.74 -10.86
C SER A 124 -1.41 -3.00 -9.72
N CYS A 125 -2.08 -1.92 -9.30
CA CYS A 125 -3.12 -1.94 -8.28
C CYS A 125 -4.36 -1.19 -8.77
N TYR A 126 -5.53 -1.82 -8.67
CA TYR A 126 -6.81 -1.12 -8.83
C TYR A 126 -7.13 -0.33 -7.56
N VAL A 127 -7.48 0.93 -7.75
CA VAL A 127 -7.88 1.84 -6.68
C VAL A 127 -9.32 2.25 -6.93
N ASN A 128 -10.22 1.80 -6.07
CA ASN A 128 -11.62 2.22 -6.07
C ASN A 128 -11.76 3.33 -5.03
N VAL A 129 -12.05 4.54 -5.47
CA VAL A 129 -12.32 5.66 -4.57
C VAL A 129 -13.82 5.79 -4.41
N PHE A 130 -14.26 5.89 -3.16
CA PHE A 130 -15.66 6.09 -2.82
C PHE A 130 -15.83 7.26 -1.84
N GLU A 131 -17.04 7.78 -1.78
CA GLU A 131 -17.44 8.79 -0.82
C GLU A 131 -18.84 8.43 -0.33
N TRP A 132 -19.04 8.50 0.97
CA TRP A 132 -20.37 8.47 1.55
C TRP A 132 -20.86 9.89 1.71
N GLN A 133 -22.02 10.18 1.15
CA GLN A 133 -22.69 11.45 1.39
C GLN A 133 -23.33 11.41 2.76
N GLU A 134 -23.00 12.36 3.62
CA GLU A 134 -23.67 12.49 4.92
C GLU A 134 -25.10 13.00 4.67
N CYS A 135 -26.06 12.37 5.37
CA CYS A 135 -27.44 12.71 5.27
C CYS A 135 -27.70 14.13 5.78
N GLU A 136 -28.32 14.97 4.98
CA GLU A 136 -28.80 16.28 5.40
C GLU A 136 -29.85 16.17 6.53
N PRO A 137 -29.84 17.10 7.48
CA PRO A 137 -30.91 17.16 8.48
C PRO A 137 -32.27 17.34 7.79
N GLY A 138 -33.10 16.31 7.86
CA GLY A 138 -34.42 16.28 7.24
C GLY A 138 -35.48 15.75 8.19
N GLU A 139 -36.73 15.84 7.75
CA GLU A 139 -37.84 15.23 8.47
C GLU A 139 -37.93 13.76 8.04
N PHE A 140 -37.48 12.85 8.93
CA PHE A 140 -37.66 11.41 8.75
C PHE A 140 -38.89 10.96 9.50
N LEU A 141 -39.69 10.14 8.86
CA LEU A 141 -40.98 9.73 9.42
C LEU A 141 -40.85 8.68 10.53
N TYR A 142 -39.76 7.91 10.52
CA TYR A 142 -39.55 6.84 11.51
C TYR A 142 -38.06 6.50 11.65
N GLU A 143 -37.77 5.67 12.63
CA GLU A 143 -36.44 5.18 12.93
C GLU A 143 -36.47 3.66 13.10
N THR A 144 -35.66 2.95 12.32
CA THR A 144 -35.42 1.51 12.48
C THR A 144 -34.18 1.31 13.33
N VAL A 145 -34.29 0.49 14.38
CA VAL A 145 -33.17 0.22 15.28
C VAL A 145 -32.54 -1.13 14.96
N LEU A 146 -31.24 -1.16 14.78
CA LEU A 146 -30.47 -2.36 14.51
C LEU A 146 -29.49 -2.66 15.64
N TYR A 147 -29.61 -3.84 16.24
CA TYR A 147 -28.64 -4.42 17.17
C TYR A 147 -27.83 -5.47 16.43
N SER A 148 -26.53 -5.30 16.38
CA SER A 148 -25.66 -6.16 15.58
C SER A 148 -24.31 -6.45 16.22
N SER A 149 -23.57 -7.38 15.61
CA SER A 149 -22.16 -7.63 15.85
C SER A 149 -21.43 -7.68 14.51
N LEU A 150 -20.17 -7.26 14.50
CA LEU A 150 -19.31 -7.26 13.34
C LEU A 150 -18.10 -8.15 13.59
N THR A 151 -17.80 -8.99 12.61
CA THR A 151 -16.58 -9.81 12.57
C THR A 151 -15.89 -9.52 11.25
N VAL A 152 -14.61 -9.16 11.30
CA VAL A 152 -13.77 -8.98 10.10
C VAL A 152 -12.62 -9.97 10.19
N ASP A 153 -12.43 -10.77 9.16
CA ASP A 153 -11.41 -11.83 9.08
C ASP A 153 -11.37 -12.76 10.31
N GLY A 154 -12.56 -13.10 10.82
CA GLY A 154 -12.70 -13.94 12.00
C GLY A 154 -12.49 -13.22 13.34
N VAL A 155 -12.08 -11.96 13.33
CA VAL A 155 -11.89 -11.15 14.55
C VAL A 155 -13.17 -10.37 14.84
N GLN A 156 -13.80 -10.64 15.98
CA GLN A 156 -14.97 -9.89 16.41
C GLN A 156 -14.59 -8.52 16.97
N MET A 157 -15.26 -7.48 16.50
CA MET A 157 -15.14 -6.14 17.06
C MET A 157 -15.88 -6.06 18.40
N THR A 158 -15.16 -5.92 19.52
CA THR A 158 -15.74 -6.01 20.86
C THR A 158 -15.52 -4.78 21.75
N ASP A 159 -14.45 -4.03 21.54
CA ASP A 159 -14.08 -2.93 22.45
C ASP A 159 -14.23 -1.56 21.82
N SER A 160 -13.85 -1.42 20.57
CA SER A 160 -14.08 -0.22 19.76
C SER A 160 -14.06 -0.59 18.28
N LEU A 161 -14.61 0.28 17.44
CA LEU A 161 -14.46 0.19 16.00
C LEU A 161 -13.10 0.74 15.52
N GLY A 162 -12.34 1.43 16.40
CA GLY A 162 -11.14 2.15 15.99
C GLY A 162 -11.48 3.17 14.90
N ASN A 163 -10.78 3.07 13.76
CA ASN A 163 -11.07 3.88 12.58
C ASN A 163 -12.10 3.20 11.64
N THR A 164 -12.52 1.97 11.95
CA THR A 164 -13.52 1.25 11.16
C THR A 164 -14.86 1.97 11.24
N ARG A 165 -15.46 2.22 10.09
CA ARG A 165 -16.83 2.77 10.01
C ARG A 165 -17.80 1.68 9.57
N LEU A 166 -18.85 1.48 10.32
CA LEU A 166 -20.00 0.66 9.94
C LEU A 166 -21.20 1.59 9.78
N VAL A 167 -21.79 1.61 8.60
CA VAL A 167 -22.84 2.57 8.24
C VAL A 167 -24.05 1.87 7.62
N ALA A 168 -25.20 2.50 7.72
CA ALA A 168 -26.38 2.19 6.92
C ALA A 168 -26.54 3.27 5.85
N VAL A 169 -26.57 2.85 4.59
CA VAL A 169 -26.60 3.74 3.41
C VAL A 169 -27.92 3.52 2.65
N VAL A 170 -28.63 4.58 2.35
CA VAL A 170 -29.83 4.59 1.52
C VAL A 170 -29.62 5.57 0.38
N ASP A 171 -29.74 5.11 -0.86
CA ASP A 171 -29.55 5.94 -2.08
C ASP A 171 -28.22 6.74 -2.10
N GLY A 172 -27.14 6.15 -1.52
CA GLY A 172 -25.84 6.78 -1.45
C GLY A 172 -25.61 7.67 -0.22
N GLU A 173 -26.66 7.95 0.57
CA GLU A 173 -26.57 8.76 1.79
C GLU A 173 -26.43 7.91 3.06
N VAL A 174 -25.54 8.30 3.96
CA VAL A 174 -25.40 7.68 5.28
C VAL A 174 -26.57 8.08 6.16
N ARG A 175 -27.45 7.13 6.46
CA ARG A 175 -28.62 7.31 7.33
C ARG A 175 -28.34 7.01 8.80
N ALA A 176 -27.27 6.24 9.07
CA ALA A 176 -26.79 5.99 10.41
C ALA A 176 -25.32 5.53 10.42
N ASN A 177 -24.61 5.88 11.48
CA ASN A 177 -23.34 5.28 11.85
C ASN A 177 -23.58 4.35 13.04
N ALA A 178 -22.86 3.21 13.08
CA ALA A 178 -22.90 2.31 14.20
C ALA A 178 -22.16 2.87 15.41
N GLU A 179 -22.76 2.71 16.57
CA GLU A 179 -22.14 3.02 17.85
C GLU A 179 -21.84 1.72 18.60
N MET A 180 -20.60 1.58 19.05
CA MET A 180 -20.23 0.49 19.95
C MET A 180 -20.81 0.76 21.34
N ARG A 181 -21.58 -0.20 21.83
CA ARG A 181 -22.19 -0.15 23.16
C ARG A 181 -21.93 -1.42 23.94
N ARG A 182 -22.13 -1.38 25.25
CA ARG A 182 -21.96 -2.53 26.11
C ARG A 182 -23.09 -2.57 27.15
N GLU A 183 -23.73 -3.68 27.24
CA GLU A 183 -24.75 -3.91 28.29
C GLU A 183 -24.49 -5.24 28.98
N LYS A 184 -24.45 -5.26 30.32
CA LYS A 184 -24.15 -6.45 31.13
C LYS A 184 -22.88 -7.18 30.72
N GLY A 185 -21.87 -6.43 30.24
CA GLY A 185 -20.61 -6.99 29.76
C GLY A 185 -20.62 -7.48 28.30
N ILE A 186 -21.78 -7.52 27.64
CA ILE A 186 -21.91 -7.95 26.25
C ILE A 186 -21.71 -6.75 25.32
N PRO A 187 -20.68 -6.75 24.44
CA PRO A 187 -20.49 -5.72 23.44
C PRO A 187 -21.48 -5.92 22.28
N TYR A 188 -22.00 -4.82 21.76
CA TYR A 188 -22.86 -4.81 20.57
C TYR A 188 -22.74 -3.50 19.83
N LEU A 189 -23.14 -3.52 18.56
CA LEU A 189 -23.25 -2.35 17.71
C LEU A 189 -24.72 -1.96 17.60
N GLN A 190 -25.00 -0.68 17.81
CA GLN A 190 -26.33 -0.12 17.64
C GLN A 190 -26.31 0.91 16.52
N MET A 191 -27.28 0.79 15.61
CA MET A 191 -27.59 1.84 14.64
C MET A 191 -29.02 2.27 14.79
N ARG A 192 -29.28 3.59 14.67
CA ARG A 192 -30.61 4.19 14.59
C ARG A 192 -30.76 4.76 13.20
N ILE A 193 -31.37 3.97 12.33
CA ILE A 193 -31.43 4.23 10.89
C ILE A 193 -32.70 5.00 10.59
N LYS A 194 -32.52 6.23 10.10
CA LYS A 194 -33.64 7.12 9.76
C LYS A 194 -34.23 6.73 8.41
N GLY A 195 -35.56 6.62 8.35
CA GLY A 195 -36.32 6.26 7.15
C GLY A 195 -37.34 7.30 6.77
N SER A 196 -37.50 7.52 5.46
CA SER A 196 -38.46 8.46 4.88
C SER A 196 -39.83 7.82 4.62
N TRP A 197 -39.84 6.53 4.22
CA TRP A 197 -41.06 5.73 4.00
C TRP A 197 -40.86 4.28 4.34
N PRO A 198 -41.92 3.57 4.77
CA PRO A 198 -41.86 2.15 5.06
C PRO A 198 -41.46 1.30 3.86
N GLY A 199 -40.53 0.39 4.03
CA GLY A 199 -40.03 -0.49 2.97
C GLY A 199 -38.81 0.07 2.21
N GLU A 200 -38.29 1.23 2.60
CA GLU A 200 -37.00 1.73 2.13
C GLU A 200 -35.89 0.73 2.48
N GLU A 201 -34.96 0.50 1.57
CA GLU A 201 -33.89 -0.47 1.78
C GLU A 201 -32.59 0.24 2.08
N ALA A 202 -31.97 -0.12 3.21
CA ALA A 202 -30.64 0.34 3.60
C ALA A 202 -29.61 -0.74 3.33
N THR A 203 -28.51 -0.37 2.69
CA THR A 203 -27.32 -1.21 2.57
C THR A 203 -26.44 -1.01 3.81
N ILE A 204 -26.05 -2.11 4.45
CA ILE A 204 -25.12 -2.09 5.58
C ILE A 204 -23.72 -2.26 5.03
N GLU A 205 -22.89 -1.25 5.22
CA GLU A 205 -21.53 -1.18 4.70
C GLU A 205 -20.51 -0.98 5.83
N CYS A 206 -19.34 -1.55 5.64
CA CYS A 206 -18.21 -1.40 6.55
C CYS A 206 -16.97 -0.98 5.77
N TYR A 207 -16.24 0.00 6.27
CA TYR A 207 -14.93 0.38 5.77
C TYR A 207 -13.89 0.24 6.86
N VAL A 208 -12.80 -0.47 6.55
CA VAL A 208 -11.66 -0.72 7.43
C VAL A 208 -10.43 -0.03 6.82
N PRO A 209 -10.08 1.20 7.25
CA PRO A 209 -9.00 1.98 6.66
C PRO A 209 -7.64 1.28 6.72
N GLU A 210 -7.37 0.52 7.79
CA GLU A 210 -6.10 -0.20 7.97
C GLU A 210 -5.92 -1.33 6.96
N MET A 211 -7.02 -1.83 6.38
CA MET A 211 -7.03 -2.88 5.34
C MET A 211 -7.23 -2.32 3.94
N TYR A 212 -7.57 -1.03 3.83
CA TYR A 212 -7.99 -0.40 2.59
C TYR A 212 -9.12 -1.16 1.88
N GLU A 213 -10.11 -1.62 2.67
CA GLU A 213 -11.21 -2.41 2.15
C GLU A 213 -12.57 -1.93 2.63
N ARG A 214 -13.52 -1.90 1.69
CA ARG A 214 -14.93 -1.65 1.91
C ARG A 214 -15.72 -2.94 1.70
N PHE A 215 -16.60 -3.25 2.63
CA PHE A 215 -17.44 -4.44 2.61
C PHE A 215 -18.92 -4.03 2.53
N VAL A 216 -19.64 -4.61 1.58
CA VAL A 216 -21.10 -4.61 1.57
C VAL A 216 -21.54 -5.85 2.36
N LEU A 217 -22.09 -5.65 3.53
CA LEU A 217 -22.38 -6.72 4.50
C LEU A 217 -23.79 -7.29 4.36
N GLY A 218 -24.69 -6.57 3.70
CA GLY A 218 -26.07 -6.96 3.47
C GLY A 218 -27.02 -5.78 3.40
N THR A 219 -28.29 -6.08 3.32
CA THR A 219 -29.37 -5.07 3.28
C THR A 219 -30.34 -5.23 4.45
N LEU A 220 -31.03 -4.17 4.76
CA LEU A 220 -32.07 -4.10 5.80
C LEU A 220 -33.25 -3.28 5.28
N ILE A 221 -34.44 -3.85 5.38
CA ILE A 221 -35.67 -3.08 5.10
C ILE A 221 -35.97 -2.20 6.31
N LEU A 222 -36.18 -0.92 6.04
CA LEU A 222 -36.55 0.05 7.05
C LEU A 222 -38.07 0.00 7.25
N ASP A 223 -38.52 -0.44 8.41
CA ASP A 223 -39.91 -0.67 8.74
C ASP A 223 -40.35 0.03 10.03
N GLY A 224 -39.41 0.74 10.68
CA GLY A 224 -39.65 1.38 11.98
C GLY A 224 -39.53 0.44 13.17
N GLU A 225 -39.22 -0.84 12.94
CA GLU A 225 -39.11 -1.86 13.98
C GLU A 225 -37.67 -1.98 14.52
N THR A 226 -37.52 -2.85 15.51
CA THR A 226 -36.19 -3.19 16.05
C THR A 226 -35.74 -4.53 15.53
N HIS A 227 -34.58 -4.55 14.85
CA HIS A 227 -33.96 -5.74 14.32
C HIS A 227 -32.81 -6.21 15.21
N GLY A 228 -32.88 -7.47 15.62
CA GLY A 228 -31.97 -8.06 16.59
C GLY A 228 -32.32 -7.66 18.02
N THR A 229 -31.70 -8.34 18.96
CA THR A 229 -31.80 -8.08 20.41
C THR A 229 -30.44 -8.31 21.04
N LEU A 230 -30.24 -7.94 22.31
CA LEU A 230 -28.99 -8.24 23.03
C LEU A 230 -28.73 -9.75 23.18
N SER A 231 -29.75 -10.57 23.15
CA SER A 231 -29.65 -12.04 23.19
C SER A 231 -29.54 -12.69 21.81
N ASP A 232 -29.90 -11.96 20.75
CA ASP A 232 -29.85 -12.42 19.35
C ASP A 232 -29.48 -11.28 18.42
N LEU A 233 -28.19 -10.96 18.41
CA LEU A 233 -27.63 -9.92 17.57
C LEU A 233 -27.61 -10.31 16.09
N LYS A 234 -27.97 -9.40 15.20
CA LYS A 234 -27.67 -9.56 13.76
C LYS A 234 -26.17 -9.66 13.57
N ARG A 235 -25.71 -10.69 12.87
CA ARG A 235 -24.29 -10.97 12.69
C ARG A 235 -23.84 -10.55 11.30
N TYR A 236 -22.94 -9.59 11.24
CA TYR A 236 -22.29 -9.17 10.01
C TYR A 236 -20.86 -9.70 9.95
N ARG A 237 -20.45 -10.13 8.77
CA ARG A 237 -19.12 -10.70 8.55
C ARG A 237 -18.49 -10.10 7.32
N GLY A 238 -17.37 -9.40 7.50
CA GLY A 238 -16.45 -9.00 6.45
C GLY A 238 -15.36 -10.06 6.28
N VAL A 239 -15.00 -10.36 5.04
CA VAL A 239 -13.84 -11.22 4.70
C VAL A 239 -13.02 -10.47 3.69
N SER A 240 -11.77 -10.17 4.06
CA SER A 240 -10.88 -9.41 3.19
C SER A 240 -10.47 -10.21 1.95
N ARG A 241 -10.16 -9.51 0.87
CA ARG A 241 -9.68 -10.10 -0.40
C ARG A 241 -8.41 -10.93 -0.22
N ASN A 242 -7.64 -10.63 0.81
CA ASN A 242 -6.35 -11.25 1.11
C ASN A 242 -6.41 -12.24 2.30
N TYR A 243 -7.61 -12.47 2.86
CA TYR A 243 -7.75 -13.37 4.01
C TYR A 243 -7.41 -14.82 3.66
N GLY A 244 -6.42 -15.37 4.35
CA GLY A 244 -6.01 -16.78 4.17
C GLY A 244 -5.08 -17.05 2.99
N LYS A 245 -4.51 -16.00 2.35
CA LYS A 245 -3.48 -16.13 1.29
C LYS A 245 -2.07 -16.16 1.87
#